data_61c161386efd734544246b88edfe2038
#
_entry.id   61c161386efd734544246b88edfe2038
#
_cell.length_a   1.000
_cell.length_b   1.000
_cell.length_c   1.000
_cell.angle_alpha   90.00
_cell.angle_beta   90.00
_cell.angle_gamma   90.00
#
_symmetry.space_group_name_H-M   'P 1'
#
loop_
_entity.id
_entity.type
_entity.pdbx_description
1 polymer ?
#
loop_
_entity_poly.entity_id
_entity_poly.type
_entity_poly.pdbx_seq_one_letter_code
_entity_poly.pdbx_strand_id
1 'polypeptide(L)'
;VRKIAEDLGLVTAKKKDSTGICFIGERKFREFLGRYLPAQPGKIITVDGDEIGEHQGLMYHTLGQRKGLGIGGTKEGTEEPWYVVDKDVENNILVVAQGHEHPRLMSVGLSAQQLHWVDREPFTGTMRCTVKTRYRQTDIPCTVKALDDDRIEVIFDEPVAAVTPGQSAVF
;
A
#
# COMPACT_ATOMS: atom_id res chain seq x y z
N VAL A 1 17.25 -19.71 5.98
CA VAL A 1 18.04 -19.04 7.02
C VAL A 1 17.66 -19.59 8.41
N ARG A 2 16.39 -19.52 8.89
CA ARG A 2 15.99 -19.95 10.25
C ARG A 2 16.27 -21.42 10.53
N LYS A 3 15.98 -22.32 9.58
CA LYS A 3 16.26 -23.74 9.73
C LYS A 3 17.77 -24.00 9.93
N ILE A 4 18.63 -23.33 9.15
CA ILE A 4 20.09 -23.43 9.32
C ILE A 4 20.53 -22.90 10.70
N ALA A 5 19.91 -21.80 11.15
CA ALA A 5 20.19 -21.25 12.48
C ALA A 5 19.76 -22.18 13.61
N GLU A 6 18.63 -22.89 13.46
CA GLU A 6 18.18 -23.94 14.40
C GLU A 6 19.12 -25.15 14.41
N ASP A 7 19.51 -25.64 13.21
CA ASP A 7 20.43 -26.78 13.07
C ASP A 7 21.80 -26.47 13.67
N LEU A 8 22.24 -25.21 13.66
CA LEU A 8 23.45 -24.71 14.28
C LEU A 8 23.28 -24.35 15.78
N GLY A 9 22.12 -24.53 16.36
CA GLY A 9 21.85 -24.23 17.78
C GLY A 9 21.94 -22.76 18.16
N LEU A 10 21.76 -21.82 17.21
CA LEU A 10 21.86 -20.39 17.48
C LEU A 10 20.68 -19.92 18.33
N VAL A 11 20.95 -19.25 19.45
CA VAL A 11 19.91 -18.70 20.37
C VAL A 11 18.97 -17.71 19.70
N THR A 12 19.38 -17.11 18.58
CA THR A 12 18.59 -16.16 17.80
C THR A 12 17.69 -16.83 16.74
N ALA A 13 17.77 -18.14 16.54
CA ALA A 13 17.01 -18.87 15.51
C ALA A 13 15.48 -18.63 15.62
N LYS A 14 14.96 -18.59 16.86
CA LYS A 14 13.53 -18.37 17.15
C LYS A 14 13.17 -16.92 17.47
N LYS A 15 14.15 -15.99 17.41
CA LYS A 15 13.90 -14.59 17.68
C LYS A 15 12.95 -14.01 16.63
N LYS A 16 11.93 -13.28 17.07
CA LYS A 16 11.01 -12.58 16.17
C LYS A 16 11.76 -11.51 15.39
N ASP A 17 11.51 -11.44 14.08
CA ASP A 17 12.10 -10.39 13.25
C ASP A 17 11.58 -9.02 13.67
N SER A 18 12.47 -8.04 13.67
CA SER A 18 12.09 -6.65 13.80
C SER A 18 11.31 -6.26 12.54
N THR A 19 10.08 -5.80 12.70
CA THR A 19 9.20 -5.41 11.59
C THR A 19 9.34 -3.94 11.18
N GLY A 20 10.34 -3.24 11.69
CA GLY A 20 10.61 -1.86 11.36
C GLY A 20 11.87 -1.34 12.04
N ILE A 21 12.41 -0.27 11.50
CA ILE A 21 13.50 0.49 12.13
C ILE A 21 12.85 1.45 13.11
N CYS A 22 12.88 1.11 14.41
CA CYS A 22 12.30 1.93 15.47
C CYS A 22 13.26 3.06 15.91
N PHE A 23 13.43 4.10 15.10
CA PHE A 23 14.11 5.34 15.54
C PHE A 23 13.28 6.16 16.52
N ILE A 24 11.98 5.93 16.59
CA ILE A 24 11.01 6.77 17.28
C ILE A 24 10.57 6.17 18.62
N GLY A 25 10.92 4.90 18.89
CA GLY A 25 10.43 4.11 20.02
C GLY A 25 8.95 3.70 19.87
N GLU A 26 8.41 3.04 20.88
CA GLU A 26 7.00 2.63 20.90
C GLU A 26 6.09 3.83 21.10
N ARG A 27 5.48 4.32 20.03
CA ARG A 27 4.49 5.40 20.07
C ARG A 27 3.28 5.02 19.24
N LYS A 28 2.13 5.49 19.64
CA LYS A 28 0.92 5.37 18.82
C LYS A 28 1.10 6.23 17.58
N PHE A 29 0.97 5.63 16.41
CA PHE A 29 1.20 6.27 15.10
C PHE A 29 0.43 7.59 14.94
N ARG A 30 -0.85 7.63 15.34
CA ARG A 30 -1.68 8.84 15.26
C ARG A 30 -1.16 9.96 16.16
N GLU A 31 -0.76 9.66 17.39
CA GLU A 31 -0.22 10.65 18.33
C GLU A 31 1.12 11.21 17.84
N PHE A 32 1.92 10.36 17.21
CA PHE A 32 3.19 10.79 16.63
C PHE A 32 2.96 11.71 15.43
N LEU A 33 2.20 11.31 14.43
CA LEU A 33 1.93 12.12 13.24
C LEU A 33 1.22 13.43 13.57
N GLY A 34 0.28 13.43 14.50
CA GLY A 34 -0.49 14.62 14.88
C GLY A 34 0.36 15.76 15.45
N ARG A 35 1.62 15.48 15.85
CA ARG A 35 2.57 16.52 16.28
C ARG A 35 3.18 17.31 15.13
N TYR A 36 3.25 16.70 13.95
CA TYR A 36 3.90 17.27 12.76
C TYR A 36 2.90 17.70 11.70
N LEU A 37 1.80 16.98 11.61
CA LEU A 37 0.74 17.22 10.63
C LEU A 37 -0.56 17.44 11.39
N PRO A 38 -1.17 18.63 11.34
CA PRO A 38 -2.45 18.87 11.98
C PRO A 38 -3.51 17.98 11.32
N ALA A 39 -4.18 17.19 12.15
CA ALA A 39 -5.28 16.35 11.69
C ALA A 39 -6.47 17.24 11.31
N GLN A 40 -6.98 17.04 10.10
CA GLN A 40 -8.19 17.69 9.63
C GLN A 40 -9.27 16.63 9.44
N PRO A 41 -10.29 16.58 10.32
CA PRO A 41 -11.44 15.70 10.12
C PRO A 41 -12.17 16.01 8.82
N GLY A 42 -12.72 15.01 8.19
CA GLY A 42 -13.46 15.14 6.95
C GLY A 42 -14.40 13.96 6.71
N LYS A 43 -15.13 14.01 5.60
CA LYS A 43 -16.14 13.02 5.28
C LYS A 43 -15.57 11.75 4.74
N ILE A 44 -16.23 10.62 5.05
CA ILE A 44 -16.07 9.35 4.35
C ILE A 44 -17.31 9.15 3.49
N ILE A 45 -17.09 9.01 2.19
CA ILE A 45 -18.16 8.76 1.22
C ILE A 45 -17.95 7.43 0.50
N THR A 46 -19.02 6.87 -0.01
CA THR A 46 -18.98 5.73 -0.93
C THR A 46 -18.56 6.19 -2.33
N VAL A 47 -18.26 5.25 -3.21
CA VAL A 47 -18.02 5.52 -4.64
C VAL A 47 -19.24 6.10 -5.34
N ASP A 48 -20.45 5.93 -4.78
CA ASP A 48 -21.72 6.45 -5.28
C ASP A 48 -22.04 7.84 -4.73
N GLY A 49 -21.22 8.33 -3.78
CA GLY A 49 -21.33 9.66 -3.20
C GLY A 49 -22.08 9.73 -1.87
N ASP A 50 -22.51 8.59 -1.32
CA ASP A 50 -23.21 8.54 -0.05
C ASP A 50 -22.27 8.77 1.12
N GLU A 51 -22.60 9.68 2.02
CA GLU A 51 -21.83 9.95 3.22
C GLU A 51 -22.14 8.87 4.28
N ILE A 52 -21.09 8.14 4.69
CA ILE A 52 -21.23 6.99 5.62
C ILE A 52 -20.40 7.13 6.90
N GLY A 53 -19.68 8.23 7.06
CA GLY A 53 -18.88 8.47 8.27
C GLY A 53 -17.95 9.66 8.16
N GLU A 54 -17.09 9.79 9.18
CA GLU A 54 -16.06 10.82 9.26
C GLU A 54 -14.69 10.19 9.52
N HIS A 55 -13.65 10.75 8.91
CA HIS A 55 -12.26 10.42 9.21
C HIS A 55 -11.60 11.52 10.04
N GLN A 56 -10.55 11.18 10.78
CA GLN A 56 -9.81 12.11 11.62
C GLN A 56 -8.62 12.77 10.91
N GLY A 57 -8.44 12.53 9.63
CA GLY A 57 -7.40 13.07 8.76
C GLY A 57 -7.01 12.08 7.66
N LEU A 58 -6.96 12.53 6.40
CA LEU A 58 -6.60 11.71 5.22
C LEU A 58 -5.22 11.07 5.35
N MET A 59 -4.30 11.71 6.09
CA MET A 59 -2.94 11.21 6.31
C MET A 59 -2.87 9.89 7.07
N TYR A 60 -3.92 9.53 7.81
CA TYR A 60 -4.00 8.27 8.55
C TYR A 60 -4.49 7.09 7.73
N HIS A 61 -4.86 7.33 6.48
CA HIS A 61 -5.46 6.33 5.61
C HIS A 61 -4.60 6.05 4.38
N THR A 62 -4.58 4.79 3.96
CA THR A 62 -3.84 4.32 2.78
C THR A 62 -4.80 3.58 1.86
N LEU A 63 -4.57 3.64 0.53
CA LEU A 63 -5.37 2.87 -0.43
C LEU A 63 -5.35 1.38 -0.08
N GLY A 64 -6.50 0.74 -0.15
CA GLY A 64 -6.70 -0.66 0.25
C GLY A 64 -6.75 -0.88 1.77
N GLN A 65 -6.73 0.16 2.59
CA GLN A 65 -6.91 0.01 4.03
C GLN A 65 -8.35 -0.41 4.34
N ARG A 66 -8.48 -1.47 5.17
CA ARG A 66 -9.75 -1.99 5.67
C ARG A 66 -10.03 -1.61 7.11
N LYS A 67 -8.99 -1.67 7.97
CA LYS A 67 -9.14 -1.49 9.42
C LYS A 67 -9.08 -0.02 9.82
N GLY A 68 -9.82 0.34 10.87
CA GLY A 68 -9.73 1.67 11.48
C GLY A 68 -10.48 2.76 10.73
N LEU A 69 -11.43 2.42 9.86
CA LEU A 69 -12.28 3.38 9.16
C LEU A 69 -13.38 3.93 10.06
N GLY A 70 -13.77 3.19 11.11
CA GLY A 70 -14.85 3.62 12.00
C GLY A 70 -16.25 3.57 11.38
N ILE A 71 -16.38 2.95 10.21
CA ILE A 71 -17.65 2.77 9.51
C ILE A 71 -18.34 1.56 10.12
N GLY A 72 -19.57 1.76 10.64
CA GLY A 72 -20.45 0.68 11.06
C GLY A 72 -20.99 -0.10 9.86
N GLY A 73 -21.61 -1.27 10.14
CA GLY A 73 -22.37 -1.97 9.09
C GLY A 73 -23.50 -1.09 8.58
N THR A 74 -23.50 -0.81 7.28
CA THR A 74 -24.59 -0.08 6.64
C THR A 74 -25.78 -1.01 6.46
N LYS A 75 -26.99 -0.50 6.69
CA LYS A 75 -28.23 -1.28 6.53
C LYS A 75 -28.53 -1.63 5.07
N GLU A 76 -27.91 -0.92 4.14
CA GLU A 76 -28.07 -1.06 2.70
C GLU A 76 -26.67 -1.34 2.11
N GLY A 77 -26.35 -2.59 1.83
CA GLY A 77 -25.06 -2.97 1.26
C GLY A 77 -24.82 -4.47 1.36
N THR A 78 -23.76 -4.93 0.72
CA THR A 78 -23.27 -6.29 0.88
C THR A 78 -22.61 -6.43 2.27
N GLU A 79 -22.51 -7.64 2.79
CA GLU A 79 -21.75 -7.91 4.04
C GLU A 79 -20.24 -7.78 3.88
N GLU A 80 -19.78 -7.33 2.69
CA GLU A 80 -18.38 -7.20 2.38
C GLU A 80 -17.71 -6.02 3.12
N PRO A 81 -16.44 -6.18 3.49
CA PRO A 81 -15.71 -5.11 4.17
C PRO A 81 -15.50 -3.88 3.29
N TRP A 82 -15.47 -2.72 3.94
CA TRP A 82 -15.10 -1.45 3.31
C TRP A 82 -13.58 -1.32 3.15
N TYR A 83 -13.18 -0.80 1.99
CA TYR A 83 -11.78 -0.50 1.63
C TYR A 83 -11.65 0.94 1.16
N VAL A 84 -10.56 1.59 1.53
CA VAL A 84 -10.20 2.91 0.97
C VAL A 84 -9.81 2.73 -0.49
N VAL A 85 -10.52 3.40 -1.38
CA VAL A 85 -10.28 3.33 -2.83
C VAL A 85 -9.73 4.63 -3.39
N ASP A 86 -9.93 5.77 -2.71
CA ASP A 86 -9.41 7.06 -3.15
C ASP A 86 -9.32 8.07 -2.00
N LYS A 87 -8.59 9.15 -2.22
CA LYS A 87 -8.47 10.30 -1.32
C LYS A 87 -8.60 11.59 -2.13
N ASP A 88 -9.70 12.27 -1.99
CA ASP A 88 -9.85 13.63 -2.50
C ASP A 88 -9.20 14.60 -1.51
N VAL A 89 -7.96 14.97 -1.80
CA VAL A 89 -7.15 15.82 -0.93
C VAL A 89 -7.66 17.26 -0.95
N GLU A 90 -8.18 17.73 -2.08
CA GLU A 90 -8.67 19.11 -2.24
C GLU A 90 -9.93 19.36 -1.39
N ASN A 91 -10.84 18.40 -1.36
CA ASN A 91 -12.09 18.49 -0.61
C ASN A 91 -12.03 17.82 0.76
N ASN A 92 -10.87 17.24 1.13
CA ASN A 92 -10.66 16.50 2.38
C ASN A 92 -11.66 15.35 2.57
N ILE A 93 -11.84 14.53 1.51
CA ILE A 93 -12.79 13.42 1.48
C ILE A 93 -12.05 12.10 1.33
N LEU A 94 -12.45 11.11 2.13
CA LEU A 94 -12.01 9.73 2.00
C LEU A 94 -13.07 8.94 1.24
N VAL A 95 -12.70 8.33 0.11
CA VAL A 95 -13.62 7.53 -0.70
C VAL A 95 -13.41 6.06 -0.40
N VAL A 96 -14.50 5.34 -0.15
CA VAL A 96 -14.47 3.91 0.18
C VAL A 96 -15.43 3.10 -0.70
N ALA A 97 -15.12 1.82 -0.87
CA ALA A 97 -15.97 0.86 -1.55
C ALA A 97 -15.99 -0.47 -0.81
N GLN A 98 -17.05 -1.26 -1.00
CA GLN A 98 -17.13 -2.63 -0.49
C GLN A 98 -16.46 -3.62 -1.43
N GLY A 99 -15.86 -4.66 -0.85
CA GLY A 99 -15.20 -5.74 -1.59
C GLY A 99 -13.73 -5.46 -1.93
N HIS A 100 -12.92 -6.52 -1.79
CA HIS A 100 -11.47 -6.44 -2.06
C HIS A 100 -11.15 -6.33 -3.57
N GLU A 101 -12.05 -6.80 -4.42
CA GLU A 101 -11.89 -6.82 -5.88
C GLU A 101 -12.65 -5.68 -6.56
N HIS A 102 -13.06 -4.67 -5.79
CA HIS A 102 -13.76 -3.52 -6.37
C HIS A 102 -12.90 -2.87 -7.47
N PRO A 103 -13.46 -2.54 -8.66
CA PRO A 103 -12.69 -2.04 -9.81
C PRO A 103 -11.81 -0.84 -9.52
N ARG A 104 -12.24 0.07 -8.63
CA ARG A 104 -11.44 1.24 -8.21
C ARG A 104 -10.21 0.90 -7.36
N LEU A 105 -10.12 -0.33 -6.82
CA LEU A 105 -8.92 -0.82 -6.14
C LEU A 105 -7.91 -1.44 -7.10
N MET A 106 -8.36 -1.87 -8.28
CA MET A 106 -7.55 -2.65 -9.20
C MET A 106 -6.73 -1.76 -10.12
N SER A 107 -5.46 -2.09 -10.27
CA SER A 107 -4.52 -1.42 -11.18
C SER A 107 -3.98 -2.43 -12.19
N VAL A 108 -3.92 -2.05 -13.45
CA VAL A 108 -3.33 -2.86 -14.54
C VAL A 108 -1.81 -2.66 -14.67
N GLY A 109 -1.27 -1.66 -14.00
CA GLY A 109 0.16 -1.34 -14.04
C GLY A 109 0.51 -0.20 -13.10
N LEU A 110 1.77 0.23 -13.15
CA LEU A 110 2.29 1.41 -12.45
C LEU A 110 3.41 2.07 -13.22
N SER A 111 3.69 3.33 -12.91
CA SER A 111 4.94 3.99 -13.27
C SER A 111 5.82 4.11 -12.03
N ALA A 112 7.11 3.82 -12.16
CA ALA A 112 8.08 4.00 -11.10
C ALA A 112 9.20 4.94 -11.55
N GLN A 113 9.73 5.70 -10.59
CA GLN A 113 10.85 6.64 -10.76
C GLN A 113 11.78 6.54 -9.56
N GLN A 114 12.92 7.22 -9.61
CA GLN A 114 13.99 7.12 -8.62
C GLN A 114 14.53 5.68 -8.55
N LEU A 115 14.94 5.18 -9.71
CA LEU A 115 15.37 3.81 -9.88
C LEU A 115 16.74 3.57 -9.22
N HIS A 116 16.88 2.43 -8.56
CA HIS A 116 18.14 1.96 -8.02
C HIS A 116 18.44 0.55 -8.52
N TRP A 117 19.50 0.40 -9.30
CA TRP A 117 19.92 -0.87 -9.87
C TRP A 117 20.99 -1.53 -9.00
N VAL A 118 20.75 -2.78 -8.62
CA VAL A 118 21.70 -3.55 -7.79
C VAL A 118 23.01 -3.78 -8.56
N ASP A 119 22.90 -4.09 -9.85
CA ASP A 119 24.07 -4.35 -10.74
C ASP A 119 24.76 -3.07 -11.24
N ARG A 120 24.30 -1.89 -10.81
CA ARG A 120 24.83 -0.56 -11.16
C ARG A 120 24.71 -0.17 -12.63
N GLU A 121 24.21 -1.03 -13.49
CA GLU A 121 23.92 -0.70 -14.89
C GLU A 121 22.42 -0.44 -15.08
N PRO A 122 22.04 0.70 -15.67
CA PRO A 122 20.66 0.99 -15.97
C PRO A 122 20.09 -0.05 -16.94
N PHE A 123 18.89 -0.53 -16.63
CA PHE A 123 18.16 -1.40 -17.54
C PHE A 123 17.60 -0.59 -18.72
N THR A 124 17.70 -1.15 -19.92
CA THR A 124 17.15 -0.55 -21.16
C THR A 124 16.23 -1.55 -21.86
N GLY A 125 15.23 -1.03 -22.56
CA GLY A 125 14.30 -1.85 -23.34
C GLY A 125 13.13 -2.42 -22.53
N THR A 126 12.82 -3.68 -22.73
CA THR A 126 11.67 -4.35 -22.11
C THR A 126 12.09 -5.70 -21.52
N MET A 127 11.61 -6.00 -20.33
CA MET A 127 11.94 -7.23 -19.61
C MET A 127 10.71 -7.84 -18.94
N ARG A 128 10.66 -9.16 -18.92
CA ARG A 128 9.70 -9.93 -18.11
C ARG A 128 10.32 -10.25 -16.77
N CYS A 129 9.60 -9.92 -15.70
CA CYS A 129 10.03 -10.22 -14.34
C CYS A 129 8.81 -10.34 -13.41
N THR A 130 9.07 -10.33 -12.12
CA THR A 130 8.04 -10.19 -11.09
C THR A 130 8.28 -8.92 -10.30
N VAL A 131 7.22 -8.39 -9.69
CA VAL A 131 7.28 -7.20 -8.84
C VAL A 131 6.56 -7.42 -7.51
N LYS A 132 7.05 -6.77 -6.47
CA LYS A 132 6.33 -6.57 -5.20
C LYS A 132 6.12 -5.08 -4.98
N THR A 133 4.88 -4.67 -4.80
CA THR A 133 4.50 -3.29 -4.45
C THR A 133 4.26 -3.13 -2.95
N ARG A 134 4.33 -4.23 -2.17
CA ARG A 134 4.21 -4.27 -0.70
C ARG A 134 5.07 -5.39 -0.10
N TYR A 135 5.62 -5.17 1.07
CA TYR A 135 6.58 -6.05 1.75
C TYR A 135 6.17 -7.53 1.85
N ARG A 136 4.90 -7.84 2.12
CA ARG A 136 4.43 -9.24 2.30
C ARG A 136 3.61 -9.78 1.14
N GLN A 137 3.63 -9.08 0.00
CA GLN A 137 2.92 -9.50 -1.19
C GLN A 137 3.64 -10.69 -1.85
N THR A 138 2.89 -11.56 -2.51
CA THR A 138 3.45 -12.55 -3.42
C THR A 138 4.07 -11.87 -4.64
N ASP A 139 4.99 -12.53 -5.30
CA ASP A 139 5.58 -12.05 -6.55
C ASP A 139 4.51 -11.95 -7.64
N ILE A 140 4.37 -10.77 -8.24
CA ILE A 140 3.38 -10.48 -9.28
C ILE A 140 4.09 -10.50 -10.64
N PRO A 141 3.69 -11.36 -11.56
CA PRO A 141 4.22 -11.37 -12.92
C PRO A 141 3.91 -10.07 -13.65
N CYS A 142 4.93 -9.50 -14.32
CA CYS A 142 4.78 -8.24 -15.03
C CYS A 142 5.76 -8.09 -16.17
N THR A 143 5.49 -7.11 -17.03
CA THR A 143 6.41 -6.60 -18.04
C THR A 143 6.86 -5.21 -17.64
N VAL A 144 8.17 -4.99 -17.57
CA VAL A 144 8.80 -3.70 -17.27
C VAL A 144 9.37 -3.13 -18.57
N LYS A 145 9.11 -1.86 -18.85
CA LYS A 145 9.64 -1.11 -19.98
C LYS A 145 10.37 0.13 -19.47
N ALA A 146 11.63 0.27 -19.83
CA ALA A 146 12.39 1.50 -19.60
C ALA A 146 11.83 2.63 -20.47
N LEU A 147 11.54 3.78 -19.86
CA LEU A 147 11.12 4.99 -20.56
C LEU A 147 12.30 5.93 -20.74
N ASP A 148 13.10 6.07 -19.69
CA ASP A 148 14.36 6.83 -19.65
C ASP A 148 15.23 6.30 -18.49
N ASP A 149 16.31 7.02 -18.15
CA ASP A 149 17.29 6.56 -17.15
C ASP A 149 16.71 6.47 -15.72
N ASP A 150 15.63 7.17 -15.41
CA ASP A 150 15.05 7.26 -14.07
C ASP A 150 13.57 6.82 -14.01
N ARG A 151 12.96 6.40 -15.13
CA ARG A 151 11.55 6.02 -15.17
C ARG A 151 11.30 4.72 -15.91
N ILE A 152 10.43 3.92 -15.35
CA ILE A 152 9.92 2.70 -15.96
C ILE A 152 8.39 2.67 -15.94
N GLU A 153 7.83 2.01 -16.93
CA GLU A 153 6.43 1.61 -16.97
C GLU A 153 6.35 0.10 -16.68
N VAL A 154 5.40 -0.28 -15.86
CA VAL A 154 5.16 -1.67 -15.46
C VAL A 154 3.74 -2.04 -15.81
N ILE A 155 3.55 -3.12 -16.54
CA ILE A 155 2.25 -3.67 -16.87
C ILE A 155 2.14 -5.04 -16.19
N PHE A 156 1.12 -5.22 -15.36
CA PHE A 156 0.85 -6.49 -14.69
C PHE A 156 0.14 -7.45 -15.64
N ASP A 157 0.37 -8.74 -15.46
CA ASP A 157 -0.32 -9.76 -16.24
C ASP A 157 -1.81 -9.84 -15.90
N GLU A 158 -2.12 -9.61 -14.61
CA GLU A 158 -3.49 -9.54 -14.08
C GLU A 158 -3.62 -8.28 -13.22
N PRO A 159 -4.83 -7.69 -13.11
CA PRO A 159 -5.05 -6.53 -12.27
C PRO A 159 -4.67 -6.78 -10.81
N VAL A 160 -4.00 -5.83 -10.19
CA VAL A 160 -3.48 -5.91 -8.81
C VAL A 160 -4.20 -4.93 -7.91
N ALA A 161 -4.68 -5.42 -6.77
CA ALA A 161 -5.40 -4.58 -5.82
C ALA A 161 -4.48 -3.64 -5.05
N ALA A 162 -4.95 -2.41 -4.87
CA ALA A 162 -4.40 -1.42 -3.95
C ALA A 162 -2.92 -1.06 -4.18
N VAL A 163 -2.51 -0.95 -5.43
CA VAL A 163 -1.23 -0.35 -5.80
C VAL A 163 -1.26 1.12 -5.38
N THR A 164 -0.33 1.51 -4.51
CA THR A 164 -0.40 2.79 -3.81
C THR A 164 0.76 3.68 -4.20
N PRO A 165 0.51 4.91 -4.70
CA PRO A 165 1.56 5.90 -4.97
C PRO A 165 2.42 6.20 -3.74
N GLY A 166 3.71 6.50 -3.95
CA GLY A 166 4.68 6.80 -2.89
C GLY A 166 5.23 5.57 -2.16
N GLN A 167 4.91 4.36 -2.63
CA GLN A 167 5.49 3.11 -2.12
C GLN A 167 6.64 2.65 -3.01
N SER A 168 7.58 1.90 -2.42
CA SER A 168 8.65 1.25 -3.19
C SER A 168 8.11 0.02 -3.92
N ALA A 169 8.49 -0.13 -5.19
CA ALA A 169 8.32 -1.35 -5.96
C ALA A 169 9.67 -2.07 -6.09
N VAL A 170 9.69 -3.37 -5.86
CA VAL A 170 10.89 -4.20 -5.94
C VAL A 170 10.70 -5.24 -7.04
N PHE A 171 11.64 -5.27 -7.96
CA PHE A 171 11.64 -6.13 -9.14
C PHE A 171 12.66 -7.23 -9.01
#